data_3264c3335a585c8944a93fed94968cad
#
_entry.id   3264c3335a585c8944a93fed94968cad
#
_cell.length_a   1.000
_cell.length_b   1.000
_cell.length_c   1.000
_cell.angle_alpha   90.00
_cell.angle_beta   90.00
_cell.angle_gamma   90.00
#
_symmetry.space_group_name_H-M   'P 1'
#
loop_
_entity.id
_entity.type
_entity.pdbx_description
1 polymer ?
#
loop_
_entity_poly.entity_id
_entity_poly.type
_entity_poly.pdbx_seq_one_letter_code
_entity_poly.pdbx_strand_id
1 'polypeptide(L)'
;RDRDNTWKVVAGDDPLDERRLKRNSYTYEELLGQPDKIRETLDKEDAAIRKVAGLLGKKKIRQIYMIGCGDSVAALRGVRFFLESLLGIPCKEEDALDFAYYNSGAVNEETLVITLSSSGRTVRVVEALLAARARGAQTLALSNTPDSPLMKAATAGIIIHASRKG
;
A
#
# COMPACT_ATOMS: atom_id res chain seq x y z
N ARG A 1 34.04 -19.21 -1.77
CA ARG A 1 33.33 -17.95 -1.46
C ARG A 1 33.35 -17.80 0.04
N ASP A 2 34.12 -16.84 0.49
CA ASP A 2 34.41 -16.56 1.89
C ASP A 2 33.14 -16.11 2.61
N ARG A 3 32.50 -17.01 3.33
CA ARG A 3 31.32 -16.69 4.17
C ARG A 3 31.68 -15.73 5.32
N ASP A 4 32.97 -15.67 5.68
CA ASP A 4 33.43 -14.78 6.76
C ASP A 4 33.42 -13.29 6.42
N ASN A 5 33.33 -12.93 5.14
CA ASN A 5 33.27 -11.51 4.74
C ASN A 5 31.85 -10.93 4.75
N THR A 6 30.80 -11.75 4.75
CA THR A 6 29.43 -11.27 4.74
C THR A 6 29.04 -10.61 6.05
N TRP A 7 29.57 -11.08 7.18
CA TRP A 7 29.29 -10.52 8.51
C TRP A 7 30.12 -9.28 8.85
N LYS A 8 31.29 -9.12 8.24
CA LYS A 8 32.14 -7.93 8.41
C LYS A 8 31.59 -6.69 7.70
N VAL A 9 30.74 -6.88 6.70
CA VAL A 9 30.10 -5.78 5.96
C VAL A 9 28.93 -5.16 6.76
N VAL A 10 28.41 -5.86 7.76
CA VAL A 10 27.35 -5.37 8.66
C VAL A 10 27.93 -4.54 9.83
N ALA A 11 29.22 -4.38 9.94
CA ALA A 11 29.85 -3.43 10.83
C ALA A 11 29.54 -1.95 10.50
N GLY A 12 28.60 -1.69 9.60
CA GLY A 12 28.05 -0.37 9.27
C GLY A 12 26.99 0.15 10.23
N ASP A 13 26.91 -0.38 11.45
CA ASP A 13 26.08 0.21 12.53
C ASP A 13 26.80 1.29 13.33
N ASP A 14 27.97 1.76 12.84
CA ASP A 14 28.59 2.92 13.41
C ASP A 14 27.69 4.15 13.23
N PRO A 15 27.23 4.77 14.36
CA PRO A 15 26.40 5.97 14.29
C PRO A 15 27.04 7.13 13.54
N LEU A 16 28.38 7.12 13.41
CA LEU A 16 29.19 8.16 12.75
C LEU A 16 29.52 7.82 11.27
N ASP A 17 29.08 6.68 10.75
CA ASP A 17 29.28 6.38 9.31
C ASP A 17 28.52 7.43 8.46
N GLU A 18 29.27 8.18 7.67
CA GLU A 18 28.72 9.23 6.79
C GLU A 18 27.63 8.70 5.85
N ARG A 19 27.73 7.44 5.40
CA ARG A 19 26.71 6.80 4.56
C ARG A 19 25.41 6.56 5.33
N ARG A 20 25.51 6.23 6.62
CA ARG A 20 24.35 6.10 7.51
C ARG A 20 23.72 7.46 7.80
N LEU A 21 24.52 8.46 8.10
CA LEU A 21 24.06 9.83 8.29
C LEU A 21 23.34 10.37 7.06
N LYS A 22 23.88 10.12 5.87
CA LYS A 22 23.27 10.52 4.60
C LYS A 22 21.91 9.82 4.36
N ARG A 23 21.80 8.52 4.65
CA ARG A 23 20.50 7.80 4.57
C ARG A 23 19.50 8.34 5.57
N ASN A 24 19.94 8.63 6.78
CA ASN A 24 19.08 9.19 7.82
C ASN A 24 18.59 10.61 7.47
N SER A 25 19.43 11.44 6.82
CA SER A 25 19.01 12.77 6.37
C SER A 25 17.88 12.69 5.35
N TYR A 26 17.94 11.78 4.38
CA TYR A 26 16.85 11.57 3.42
C TYR A 26 15.54 11.15 4.12
N THR A 27 15.62 10.22 5.07
CA THR A 27 14.44 9.79 5.84
C THR A 27 13.87 10.94 6.66
N TYR A 28 14.73 11.78 7.24
CA TYR A 28 14.31 12.95 8.00
C TYR A 28 13.63 14.00 7.13
N GLU A 29 14.19 14.29 5.95
CA GLU A 29 13.59 15.20 4.96
C GLU A 29 12.23 14.69 4.46
N GLU A 30 12.12 13.39 4.17
CA GLU A 30 10.85 12.76 3.79
C GLU A 30 9.81 12.88 4.91
N LEU A 31 10.22 12.67 6.16
CA LEU A 31 9.35 12.81 7.33
C LEU A 31 8.81 14.23 7.48
N LEU A 32 9.69 15.23 7.39
CA LEU A 32 9.29 16.64 7.46
C LEU A 32 8.43 17.08 6.28
N GLY A 33 8.64 16.48 5.09
CA GLY A 33 7.86 16.76 3.89
C GLY A 33 6.48 16.08 3.85
N GLN A 34 6.16 15.15 4.75
CA GLN A 34 4.89 14.41 4.73
C GLN A 34 3.64 15.30 4.72
N PRO A 35 3.53 16.38 5.55
CA PRO A 35 2.33 17.21 5.54
C PRO A 35 2.03 17.82 4.17
N ASP A 36 3.09 18.26 3.46
CA ASP A 36 2.92 18.87 2.13
C ASP A 36 2.56 17.81 1.09
N LYS A 37 3.13 16.61 1.19
CA LYS A 37 2.78 15.48 0.31
C LYS A 37 1.35 14.98 0.51
N ILE A 38 0.85 15.02 1.73
CA ILE A 38 -0.55 14.70 2.03
C ILE A 38 -1.47 15.75 1.38
N ARG A 39 -1.18 17.05 1.56
CA ARG A 39 -1.95 18.13 0.92
C ARG A 39 -1.92 18.01 -0.60
N GLU A 40 -0.73 17.81 -1.18
CA GLU A 40 -0.54 17.63 -2.62
C GLU A 40 -1.40 16.47 -3.15
N THR A 41 -1.42 15.33 -2.43
CA THR A 41 -2.24 14.17 -2.81
C THR A 41 -3.73 14.50 -2.76
N LEU A 42 -4.19 15.12 -1.69
CA LEU A 42 -5.60 15.50 -1.55
C LEU A 42 -6.05 16.48 -2.62
N ASP A 43 -5.23 17.49 -2.91
CA ASP A 43 -5.56 18.52 -3.90
C ASP A 43 -5.56 17.96 -5.33
N LYS A 44 -4.54 17.18 -5.70
CA LYS A 44 -4.41 16.65 -7.06
C LYS A 44 -5.38 15.50 -7.34
N GLU A 45 -5.70 14.70 -6.34
CA GLU A 45 -6.51 13.50 -6.50
C GLU A 45 -7.97 13.68 -6.04
N ASP A 46 -8.42 14.88 -5.67
CA ASP A 46 -9.78 15.11 -5.18
C ASP A 46 -10.84 14.55 -6.14
N ALA A 47 -10.69 14.79 -7.43
CA ALA A 47 -11.62 14.28 -8.44
C ALA A 47 -11.61 12.74 -8.52
N ALA A 48 -10.42 12.12 -8.44
CA ALA A 48 -10.28 10.66 -8.42
C ALA A 48 -10.86 10.07 -7.13
N ILE A 49 -10.60 10.69 -6.00
CA ILE A 49 -11.14 10.28 -4.68
C ILE A 49 -12.68 10.31 -4.71
N ARG A 50 -13.27 11.42 -5.16
CA ARG A 50 -14.75 11.53 -5.28
C ARG A 50 -15.33 10.51 -6.24
N LYS A 51 -14.67 10.27 -7.36
CA LYS A 51 -15.08 9.24 -8.32
C LYS A 51 -15.06 7.85 -7.69
N VAL A 52 -13.98 7.50 -6.99
CA VAL A 52 -13.85 6.22 -6.27
C VAL A 52 -14.92 6.09 -5.20
N ALA A 53 -15.12 7.11 -4.37
CA ALA A 53 -16.17 7.12 -3.35
C ALA A 53 -17.56 6.92 -3.97
N GLY A 54 -17.85 7.58 -5.09
CA GLY A 54 -19.12 7.43 -5.80
C GLY A 54 -19.32 6.04 -6.43
N LEU A 55 -18.25 5.40 -6.89
CA LEU A 55 -18.31 4.02 -7.41
C LEU A 55 -18.54 3.01 -6.29
N LEU A 56 -17.80 3.14 -5.19
CA LEU A 56 -17.89 2.22 -4.06
C LEU A 56 -19.19 2.42 -3.27
N GLY A 57 -19.68 3.66 -3.13
CA GLY A 57 -20.94 3.97 -2.45
C GLY A 57 -22.18 3.37 -3.12
N LYS A 58 -22.09 2.95 -4.39
CA LYS A 58 -23.16 2.23 -5.09
C LYS A 58 -23.11 0.71 -4.86
N LYS A 59 -22.12 0.22 -4.17
CA LYS A 59 -21.88 -1.19 -3.91
C LYS A 59 -22.20 -1.51 -2.46
N LYS A 60 -22.75 -2.68 -2.23
CA LYS A 60 -22.98 -3.19 -0.88
C LYS A 60 -21.69 -3.84 -0.40
N ILE A 61 -20.84 -3.09 0.29
CA ILE A 61 -19.61 -3.61 0.87
C ILE A 61 -19.87 -4.04 2.31
N ARG A 62 -19.51 -5.28 2.63
CA ARG A 62 -19.65 -5.88 3.96
C ARG A 62 -18.33 -6.20 4.64
N GLN A 63 -17.24 -6.19 3.87
CA GLN A 63 -15.91 -6.54 4.35
C GLN A 63 -14.86 -5.80 3.54
N ILE A 64 -13.79 -5.37 4.21
CA ILE A 64 -12.66 -4.70 3.59
C ILE A 64 -11.38 -5.48 3.91
N TYR A 65 -10.65 -5.88 2.86
CA TYR A 65 -9.27 -6.34 2.99
C TYR A 65 -8.31 -5.21 2.59
N MET A 66 -7.24 -5.07 3.35
CA MET A 66 -6.19 -4.07 3.12
C MET A 66 -4.86 -4.79 2.95
N ILE A 67 -4.35 -4.79 1.72
CA ILE A 67 -3.28 -5.69 1.27
C ILE A 67 -2.03 -4.91 0.88
N GLY A 68 -0.90 -5.35 1.39
CA GLY A 68 0.41 -4.77 1.08
C GLY A 68 1.53 -5.76 1.36
N CYS A 69 2.77 -5.31 1.23
CA CYS A 69 3.97 -6.03 1.66
C CYS A 69 4.85 -5.12 2.50
N GLY A 70 5.44 -5.64 3.58
CA GLY A 70 6.37 -4.90 4.44
C GLY A 70 5.77 -3.61 4.99
N ASP A 71 6.43 -2.48 4.74
CA ASP A 71 6.00 -1.16 5.23
C ASP A 71 4.58 -0.78 4.76
N SER A 72 4.17 -1.24 3.58
CA SER A 72 2.83 -0.96 3.06
C SER A 72 1.74 -1.62 3.90
N VAL A 73 1.91 -2.87 4.33
CA VAL A 73 0.93 -3.52 5.22
C VAL A 73 0.96 -2.90 6.61
N ALA A 74 2.13 -2.49 7.09
CA ALA A 74 2.25 -1.78 8.37
C ALA A 74 1.50 -0.44 8.37
N ALA A 75 1.60 0.33 7.28
CA ALA A 75 0.85 1.57 7.09
C ALA A 75 -0.67 1.33 7.08
N LEU A 76 -1.13 0.29 6.38
CA LEU A 76 -2.54 -0.08 6.34
C LEU A 76 -3.06 -0.52 7.71
N ARG A 77 -2.24 -1.25 8.49
CA ARG A 77 -2.55 -1.62 9.87
C ARG A 77 -2.79 -0.40 10.76
N GLY A 78 -1.99 0.65 10.58
CA GLY A 78 -2.12 1.89 11.34
C GLY A 78 -3.47 2.60 11.17
N VAL A 79 -4.13 2.44 10.02
CA VAL A 79 -5.42 3.10 9.73
C VAL A 79 -6.63 2.18 9.88
N ARG A 80 -6.44 0.91 10.15
CA ARG A 80 -7.49 -0.10 10.21
C ARG A 80 -8.63 0.29 11.14
N PHE A 81 -8.32 0.52 12.41
CA PHE A 81 -9.34 0.81 13.42
C PHE A 81 -10.11 2.10 13.14
N PHE A 82 -9.44 3.07 12.53
CA PHE A 82 -10.09 4.30 12.09
C PHE A 82 -11.12 4.01 10.99
N LEU A 83 -10.78 3.21 9.98
CA LEU A 83 -11.68 2.82 8.91
C LEU A 83 -12.86 1.98 9.44
N GLU A 84 -12.61 1.01 10.31
CA GLU A 84 -13.67 0.20 10.94
C GLU A 84 -14.65 1.08 11.71
N SER A 85 -14.16 2.01 12.53
CA SER A 85 -14.97 2.92 13.32
C SER A 85 -15.79 3.87 12.45
N LEU A 86 -15.19 4.38 11.36
CA LEU A 86 -15.82 5.36 10.47
C LEU A 86 -16.91 4.71 9.59
N LEU A 87 -16.64 3.51 9.09
CA LEU A 87 -17.47 2.84 8.08
C LEU A 87 -18.46 1.84 8.68
N GLY A 88 -18.21 1.36 9.90
CA GLY A 88 -18.98 0.27 10.50
C GLY A 88 -18.83 -1.06 9.75
N ILE A 89 -17.73 -1.24 9.01
CA ILE A 89 -17.43 -2.40 8.19
C ILE A 89 -16.15 -3.05 8.69
N PRO A 90 -16.11 -4.38 8.93
CA PRO A 90 -14.90 -5.08 9.33
C PRO A 90 -13.78 -4.88 8.31
N CYS A 91 -12.60 -4.48 8.79
CA CYS A 91 -11.39 -4.32 8.01
C CYS A 91 -10.32 -5.31 8.46
N LYS A 92 -9.64 -5.95 7.51
CA LYS A 92 -8.57 -6.90 7.79
C LYS A 92 -7.33 -6.53 6.97
N GLU A 93 -6.24 -6.23 7.63
CA GLU A 93 -4.94 -6.08 6.97
C GLU A 93 -4.24 -7.43 6.84
N GLU A 94 -3.63 -7.68 5.68
CA GLU A 94 -2.88 -8.90 5.42
C GLU A 94 -1.67 -8.64 4.52
N ASP A 95 -0.66 -9.51 4.68
CA ASP A 95 0.40 -9.61 3.69
C ASP A 95 -0.15 -10.15 2.37
N ALA A 96 0.36 -9.62 1.28
CA ALA A 96 -0.15 -9.94 -0.05
C ALA A 96 0.02 -11.42 -0.42
N LEU A 97 1.09 -12.08 0.07
CA LEU A 97 1.31 -13.50 -0.16
C LEU A 97 0.25 -14.34 0.56
N ASP A 98 0.03 -14.07 1.85
CA ASP A 98 -0.93 -14.81 2.67
C ASP A 98 -2.35 -14.65 2.13
N PHE A 99 -2.72 -13.43 1.76
CA PHE A 99 -4.02 -13.17 1.15
C PHE A 99 -4.20 -13.94 -0.15
N ALA A 100 -3.24 -13.85 -1.08
CA ALA A 100 -3.38 -14.45 -2.41
C ALA A 100 -3.55 -15.96 -2.35
N TYR A 101 -2.80 -16.64 -1.47
CA TYR A 101 -2.72 -18.09 -1.44
C TYR A 101 -3.66 -18.75 -0.43
N TYR A 102 -4.01 -18.06 0.66
CA TYR A 102 -4.79 -18.69 1.74
C TYR A 102 -6.14 -18.03 1.97
N ASN A 103 -6.23 -16.72 1.91
CA ASN A 103 -7.42 -15.99 2.38
C ASN A 103 -8.29 -15.40 1.27
N SER A 104 -7.82 -15.38 0.02
CA SER A 104 -8.62 -14.90 -1.11
C SER A 104 -9.91 -15.69 -1.30
N GLY A 105 -10.00 -16.92 -0.75
CA GLY A 105 -11.21 -17.76 -0.77
C GLY A 105 -12.44 -17.15 -0.07
N ALA A 106 -12.22 -16.26 0.89
CA ALA A 106 -13.30 -15.58 1.62
C ALA A 106 -13.85 -14.33 0.92
N VAL A 107 -13.32 -13.99 -0.25
CA VAL A 107 -13.65 -12.76 -1.00
C VAL A 107 -14.79 -13.03 -1.99
N ASN A 108 -15.68 -12.06 -2.12
CA ASN A 108 -16.82 -12.07 -3.04
C ASN A 108 -17.18 -10.64 -3.51
N GLU A 109 -18.30 -10.46 -4.21
CA GLU A 109 -18.78 -9.19 -4.73
C GLU A 109 -19.14 -8.12 -3.68
N GLU A 110 -19.40 -8.53 -2.43
CA GLU A 110 -19.61 -7.62 -1.28
C GLU A 110 -18.30 -7.26 -0.56
N THR A 111 -17.13 -7.60 -1.15
CA THR A 111 -15.82 -7.32 -0.59
C THR A 111 -15.12 -6.18 -1.34
N LEU A 112 -14.54 -5.25 -0.59
CA LEU A 112 -13.57 -4.28 -1.11
C LEU A 112 -12.15 -4.73 -0.73
N VAL A 113 -11.26 -4.80 -1.72
CA VAL A 113 -9.85 -5.08 -1.50
C VAL A 113 -9.04 -3.82 -1.85
N ILE A 114 -8.47 -3.20 -0.83
CA ILE A 114 -7.57 -2.04 -0.95
C ILE A 114 -6.14 -2.55 -0.99
N THR A 115 -5.42 -2.23 -2.05
CA THR A 115 -4.01 -2.62 -2.21
C THR A 115 -3.10 -1.40 -2.17
N LEU A 116 -2.00 -1.50 -1.45
CA LEU A 116 -0.99 -0.43 -1.34
C LEU A 116 0.37 -0.94 -1.81
N SER A 117 0.93 -0.27 -2.81
CA SER A 117 2.30 -0.50 -3.27
C SER A 117 2.88 0.78 -3.87
N SER A 118 3.96 1.30 -3.30
CA SER A 118 4.59 2.53 -3.77
C SER A 118 4.94 2.47 -5.27
N SER A 119 5.62 1.43 -5.71
CA SER A 119 5.96 1.24 -7.13
C SER A 119 4.79 0.74 -7.98
N GLY A 120 3.78 0.13 -7.36
CA GLY A 120 2.71 -0.60 -8.05
C GLY A 120 3.19 -1.80 -8.88
N ARG A 121 4.42 -2.28 -8.64
CA ARG A 121 5.08 -3.37 -9.37
C ARG A 121 5.39 -4.58 -8.49
N THR A 122 5.07 -4.52 -7.21
CA THR A 122 5.28 -5.64 -6.29
C THR A 122 4.41 -6.82 -6.74
N VAL A 123 5.05 -7.87 -7.24
CA VAL A 123 4.38 -9.01 -7.90
C VAL A 123 3.29 -9.61 -6.99
N ARG A 124 3.59 -9.81 -5.70
CA ARG A 124 2.64 -10.40 -4.74
C ARG A 124 1.40 -9.53 -4.52
N VAL A 125 1.55 -8.20 -4.53
CA VAL A 125 0.41 -7.28 -4.39
C VAL A 125 -0.47 -7.30 -5.66
N VAL A 126 0.16 -7.40 -6.84
CA VAL A 126 -0.58 -7.54 -8.11
C VAL A 126 -1.31 -8.88 -8.16
N GLU A 127 -0.68 -9.99 -7.77
CA GLU A 127 -1.31 -11.31 -7.68
C GLU A 127 -2.51 -11.30 -6.72
N ALA A 128 -2.35 -10.71 -5.53
CA ALA A 128 -3.42 -10.58 -4.54
C ALA A 128 -4.62 -9.81 -5.11
N LEU A 129 -4.37 -8.69 -5.79
CA LEU A 129 -5.43 -7.92 -6.45
C LEU A 129 -6.14 -8.71 -7.54
N LEU A 130 -5.40 -9.43 -8.38
CA LEU A 130 -5.97 -10.26 -9.44
C LEU A 130 -6.78 -11.43 -8.86
N ALA A 131 -6.31 -12.07 -7.79
CA ALA A 131 -7.05 -13.13 -7.09
C ALA A 131 -8.39 -12.60 -6.53
N ALA A 132 -8.38 -11.40 -5.94
CA ALA A 132 -9.60 -10.74 -5.46
C ALA A 132 -10.58 -10.44 -6.60
N ARG A 133 -10.08 -9.87 -7.71
CA ARG A 133 -10.91 -9.59 -8.89
C ARG A 133 -11.53 -10.82 -9.51
N ALA A 134 -10.79 -11.90 -9.59
CA ALA A 134 -11.30 -13.17 -10.13
C ALA A 134 -12.49 -13.72 -9.32
N ARG A 135 -12.67 -13.26 -8.07
CA ARG A 135 -13.78 -13.61 -7.18
C ARG A 135 -14.89 -12.55 -7.12
N GLY A 136 -14.84 -11.54 -7.97
CA GLY A 136 -15.86 -10.51 -8.07
C GLY A 136 -15.69 -9.31 -7.11
N ALA A 137 -14.63 -9.28 -6.31
CA ALA A 137 -14.39 -8.18 -5.38
C ALA A 137 -14.19 -6.84 -6.12
N GLN A 138 -14.62 -5.76 -5.46
CA GLN A 138 -14.21 -4.42 -5.84
C GLN A 138 -12.76 -4.22 -5.41
N THR A 139 -11.92 -3.63 -6.26
CA THR A 139 -10.51 -3.42 -5.95
C THR A 139 -10.12 -1.97 -6.10
N LEU A 140 -9.40 -1.45 -5.09
CA LEU A 140 -8.82 -0.11 -5.07
C LEU A 140 -7.31 -0.22 -4.98
N ALA A 141 -6.59 0.37 -5.92
CA ALA A 141 -5.14 0.47 -5.89
C ALA A 141 -4.69 1.84 -5.41
N LEU A 142 -3.72 1.85 -4.50
CA LEU A 142 -3.01 3.04 -4.03
C LEU A 142 -1.54 2.90 -4.42
N SER A 143 -1.03 3.82 -5.26
CA SER A 143 0.36 3.74 -5.76
C SER A 143 0.91 5.11 -6.13
N ASN A 144 2.24 5.29 -6.07
CA ASN A 144 2.92 6.48 -6.58
C ASN A 144 3.06 6.46 -8.11
N THR A 145 2.77 5.33 -8.77
CA THR A 145 3.06 5.13 -10.19
C THR A 145 1.75 4.93 -10.97
N PRO A 146 1.30 5.93 -11.74
CA PRO A 146 -0.02 5.91 -12.40
C PRO A 146 -0.19 4.74 -13.38
N ASP A 147 0.84 4.43 -14.17
CA ASP A 147 0.78 3.38 -15.20
C ASP A 147 1.31 2.03 -14.75
N SER A 148 1.37 1.82 -13.44
CA SER A 148 1.85 0.55 -12.90
C SER A 148 0.90 -0.62 -13.18
N PRO A 149 1.42 -1.86 -13.19
CA PRO A 149 0.58 -3.05 -13.32
C PRO A 149 -0.57 -3.11 -12.31
N LEU A 150 -0.31 -2.68 -11.06
CA LEU A 150 -1.32 -2.63 -10.01
C LEU A 150 -2.47 -1.68 -10.36
N MET A 151 -2.14 -0.46 -10.80
CA MET A 151 -3.13 0.55 -11.17
C MET A 151 -3.96 0.13 -12.36
N LYS A 152 -3.34 -0.49 -13.37
CA LYS A 152 -4.03 -1.01 -14.56
C LYS A 152 -4.95 -2.19 -14.26
N ALA A 153 -4.60 -2.98 -13.27
CA ALA A 153 -5.37 -4.17 -12.88
C ALA A 153 -6.55 -3.86 -11.95
N ALA A 154 -6.54 -2.75 -11.22
CA ALA A 154 -7.58 -2.41 -10.25
C ALA A 154 -8.88 -1.92 -10.90
N THR A 155 -10.01 -2.06 -10.19
CA THR A 155 -11.31 -1.47 -10.57
C THR A 155 -11.24 0.06 -10.51
N ALA A 156 -10.52 0.59 -9.52
CA ALA A 156 -10.27 2.00 -9.33
C ALA A 156 -8.88 2.23 -8.72
N GLY A 157 -8.31 3.41 -8.90
CA GLY A 157 -7.01 3.75 -8.36
C GLY A 157 -6.90 5.20 -7.94
N ILE A 158 -6.06 5.45 -6.95
CA ILE A 158 -5.68 6.78 -6.48
C ILE A 158 -4.16 6.86 -6.49
N ILE A 159 -3.61 7.94 -7.02
CA ILE A 159 -2.18 8.19 -7.00
C ILE A 159 -1.81 8.79 -5.65
N ILE A 160 -0.79 8.23 -5.02
CA ILE A 160 -0.19 8.80 -3.81
C ILE A 160 1.02 9.62 -4.26
N HIS A 161 1.02 10.92 -3.96
CA HIS A 161 2.13 11.80 -4.32
C HIS A 161 3.25 11.77 -3.26
N ALA A 162 3.54 10.57 -2.71
CA ALA A 162 4.63 10.38 -1.76
C ALA A 162 6.00 10.48 -2.45
N SER A 163 7.00 10.99 -1.73
CA SER A 163 8.37 11.01 -2.23
C SER A 163 8.86 9.59 -2.50
N ARG A 164 9.61 9.39 -3.57
CA ARG A 164 10.35 8.14 -3.78
C ARG A 164 11.59 8.19 -2.91
N LYS A 165 11.83 7.15 -2.13
CA LYS A 165 13.16 6.88 -1.60
C LYS A 165 14.11 6.77 -2.80
N GLY A 166 15.12 7.62 -2.84
CA GLY A 166 16.14 7.62 -3.88
C GLY A 166 16.93 6.31 -3.91
#